data_56d22efa913fe50d5e53335ee4892f29
#
_entry.id   56d22efa913fe50d5e53335ee4892f29
#
_cell.length_a   1.000
_cell.length_b   1.000
_cell.length_c   1.000
_cell.angle_alpha   90.00
_cell.angle_beta   90.00
_cell.angle_gamma   90.00
#
_symmetry.space_group_name_H-M   'P 1'
#
loop_
_entity.id
_entity.type
_entity.pdbx_description
1 polymer ?
#
loop_
_entity_poly.entity_id
_entity_poly.type
_entity_poly.pdbx_seq_one_letter_code
_entity_poly.pdbx_strand_id
1 'polypeptide(L)'
;MRKKPMLAYPVSDKPIDYNEPVFIQPKLDGVRCVIQYDAGEVTAYSRTGKEWKNIEHIKLNLYRFFDKFPNVILDGELYNHDLKNDFEKIISLVRKTKPKPEDRVESSEMVQFHCYDIIDEKLPFDQRIEFVNQSLMLLGDSIHIV
;
A
#
# COMPACT_ATOMS: atom_id res chain seq x y z
N MET A 1 -13.52 -0.26 10.98
CA MET A 1 -12.89 -1.51 11.49
C MET A 1 -11.73 -1.89 10.57
N ARG A 2 -10.59 -2.23 11.17
CA ARG A 2 -9.41 -2.63 10.41
C ARG A 2 -9.60 -4.00 9.75
N LYS A 3 -9.27 -4.10 8.47
CA LYS A 3 -9.24 -5.37 7.73
C LYS A 3 -7.82 -5.91 7.67
N LYS A 4 -7.69 -7.22 7.80
CA LYS A 4 -6.40 -7.90 7.62
C LYS A 4 -6.12 -8.14 6.14
N PRO A 5 -4.87 -7.92 5.68
CA PRO A 5 -4.52 -8.25 4.31
C PRO A 5 -4.41 -9.75 4.08
N MET A 6 -4.59 -10.16 2.84
CA MET A 6 -4.34 -11.54 2.42
C MET A 6 -2.83 -11.80 2.40
N LEU A 7 -2.42 -12.98 2.86
CA LEU A 7 -1.03 -13.41 2.83
C LEU A 7 -0.83 -14.43 1.72
N ALA A 8 0.35 -14.36 1.09
CA ALA A 8 0.72 -15.28 0.03
C ALA A 8 1.06 -16.67 0.60
N TYR A 9 0.81 -17.70 -0.22
CA TYR A 9 1.27 -19.07 0.05
C TYR A 9 2.53 -19.36 -0.77
N PRO A 10 3.50 -20.12 -0.24
CA PRO A 10 4.60 -20.64 -1.04
C PRO A 10 4.08 -21.54 -2.16
N VAL A 11 4.75 -21.54 -3.31
CA VAL A 11 4.40 -22.40 -4.43
C VAL A 11 4.47 -23.89 -4.04
N SER A 12 5.35 -24.24 -3.10
CA SER A 12 5.45 -25.59 -2.54
C SER A 12 4.17 -26.05 -1.84
N ASP A 13 3.42 -25.11 -1.24
CA ASP A 13 2.17 -25.42 -0.51
C ASP A 13 0.94 -25.33 -1.42
N LYS A 14 0.96 -24.39 -2.37
CA LYS A 14 -0.09 -24.23 -3.38
C LYS A 14 0.55 -24.09 -4.75
N PRO A 15 0.73 -25.21 -5.48
CA PRO A 15 1.31 -25.17 -6.83
C PRO A 15 0.48 -24.35 -7.80
N ILE A 16 1.16 -23.68 -8.73
CA ILE A 16 0.53 -22.87 -9.78
C ILE A 16 0.28 -23.76 -10.99
N ASP A 17 -0.95 -23.74 -11.51
CA ASP A 17 -1.26 -24.33 -12.80
C ASP A 17 -0.96 -23.34 -13.92
N TYR A 18 0.18 -23.50 -14.56
CA TYR A 18 0.63 -22.62 -15.65
C TYR A 18 -0.13 -22.85 -16.97
N ASN A 19 -1.06 -23.80 -17.03
CA ASN A 19 -1.96 -23.96 -18.17
C ASN A 19 -3.14 -23.00 -18.12
N GLU A 20 -3.40 -22.39 -16.95
CA GLU A 20 -4.40 -21.37 -16.78
C GLU A 20 -3.75 -19.96 -16.77
N PRO A 21 -4.49 -18.90 -17.17
CA PRO A 21 -3.98 -17.55 -17.07
C PRO A 21 -3.60 -17.19 -15.64
N VAL A 22 -2.41 -16.56 -15.46
CA VAL A 22 -1.93 -16.12 -14.15
C VAL A 22 -1.53 -14.66 -14.20
N PHE A 23 -1.69 -13.98 -13.07
CA PHE A 23 -1.20 -12.63 -12.88
C PHE A 23 0.15 -12.68 -12.19
N ILE A 24 1.06 -11.82 -12.64
CA ILE A 24 2.40 -11.72 -12.08
C ILE A 24 2.62 -10.29 -11.62
N GLN A 25 3.06 -10.14 -10.38
CA GLN A 25 3.47 -8.85 -9.82
C GLN A 25 4.87 -8.98 -9.21
N PRO A 26 5.71 -7.93 -9.30
CA PRO A 26 6.99 -7.95 -8.60
C PRO A 26 6.76 -8.01 -7.09
N LYS A 27 7.61 -8.77 -6.39
CA LYS A 27 7.62 -8.80 -4.93
C LYS A 27 8.49 -7.65 -4.42
N LEU A 28 7.85 -6.62 -3.90
CA LEU A 28 8.54 -5.44 -3.40
C LEU A 28 9.10 -5.69 -2.00
N ASP A 29 10.33 -5.24 -1.77
CA ASP A 29 11.00 -5.34 -0.46
C ASP A 29 10.78 -4.06 0.34
N GLY A 30 9.56 -3.82 0.75
CA GLY A 30 9.17 -2.71 1.59
C GLY A 30 8.44 -3.18 2.85
N VAL A 31 7.57 -2.33 3.38
CA VAL A 31 6.70 -2.71 4.50
C VAL A 31 5.25 -2.73 4.04
N ARG A 32 4.54 -3.80 4.38
CA ARG A 32 3.12 -3.94 4.07
C ARG A 32 2.34 -2.76 4.65
N CYS A 33 1.47 -2.19 3.85
CA CYS A 33 0.65 -1.06 4.25
C CYS A 33 -0.77 -1.24 3.72
N VAL A 34 -1.72 -1.25 4.64
CA VAL A 34 -3.15 -1.26 4.33
C VAL A 34 -3.70 0.12 4.65
N ILE A 35 -4.30 0.79 3.68
CA ILE A 35 -4.81 2.15 3.83
C ILE A 35 -6.33 2.15 3.67
N GLN A 36 -7.01 2.77 4.62
CA GLN A 36 -8.46 2.89 4.65
C GLN A 36 -8.88 4.28 5.12
N TYR A 37 -10.14 4.62 4.86
CA TYR A 37 -10.77 5.84 5.35
C TYR A 37 -11.73 5.47 6.45
N ASP A 38 -11.56 6.07 7.62
CA ASP A 38 -12.40 5.78 8.78
C ASP A 38 -12.57 7.05 9.61
N ALA A 39 -13.82 7.34 9.97
CA ALA A 39 -14.18 8.48 10.83
C ALA A 39 -13.60 9.84 10.34
N GLY A 40 -13.59 10.05 9.03
CA GLY A 40 -13.09 11.30 8.43
C GLY A 40 -11.59 11.36 8.22
N GLU A 41 -10.86 10.28 8.51
CA GLU A 41 -9.40 10.25 8.41
C GLU A 41 -8.91 9.10 7.53
N VAL A 42 -7.86 9.36 6.76
CA VAL A 42 -7.10 8.33 6.08
C VAL A 42 -6.13 7.72 7.08
N THR A 43 -6.23 6.41 7.31
CA THR A 43 -5.38 5.68 8.25
C THR A 43 -4.64 4.56 7.55
N ALA A 44 -3.43 4.27 8.00
CA ALA A 44 -2.57 3.27 7.41
C ALA A 44 -2.03 2.31 8.47
N TYR A 45 -2.07 1.02 8.17
CA TYR A 45 -1.72 -0.03 9.12
C TYR A 45 -0.75 -1.03 8.53
N SER A 46 0.12 -1.57 9.38
CA SER A 46 0.95 -2.72 9.06
C SER A 46 0.11 -3.99 8.95
N ARG A 47 0.74 -5.07 8.50
CA ARG A 47 0.14 -6.41 8.43
C ARG A 47 -0.50 -6.84 9.76
N THR A 48 0.12 -6.50 10.89
CA THR A 48 -0.33 -6.89 12.23
C THR A 48 -1.20 -5.84 12.91
N GLY A 49 -1.43 -4.70 12.27
CA GLY A 49 -2.32 -3.66 12.78
C GLY A 49 -1.65 -2.49 13.47
N LYS A 50 -0.33 -2.40 13.41
CA LYS A 50 0.38 -1.20 13.87
C LYS A 50 0.12 -0.06 12.91
N GLU A 51 -0.24 1.12 13.42
CA GLU A 51 -0.46 2.30 12.58
C GLU A 51 0.87 2.90 12.11
N TRP A 52 0.93 3.24 10.81
CA TRP A 52 2.04 3.99 10.23
C TRP A 52 1.74 5.48 10.30
N LYS A 53 2.65 6.28 10.88
CA LYS A 53 2.39 7.70 11.19
C LYS A 53 3.07 8.69 10.27
N ASN A 54 4.31 8.47 9.90
CA ASN A 54 5.12 9.46 9.18
C ASN A 54 4.93 9.37 7.66
N ILE A 55 3.68 9.40 7.20
CA ILE A 55 3.32 9.28 5.77
C ILE A 55 2.22 10.28 5.38
N GLU A 56 2.25 11.49 5.95
CA GLU A 56 1.23 12.51 5.68
C GLU A 56 1.11 12.86 4.20
N HIS A 57 2.22 12.91 3.47
CA HIS A 57 2.23 13.19 2.03
C HIS A 57 1.44 12.14 1.22
N ILE A 58 1.50 10.87 1.63
CA ILE A 58 0.71 9.80 1.00
C ILE A 58 -0.76 9.96 1.34
N LYS A 59 -1.09 10.22 2.60
CA LYS A 59 -2.47 10.43 3.02
C LYS A 59 -3.11 11.60 2.30
N LEU A 60 -2.40 12.72 2.15
CA LEU A 60 -2.89 13.90 1.44
C LEU A 60 -3.22 13.58 -0.02
N ASN A 61 -2.38 12.80 -0.70
CA ASN A 61 -2.63 12.40 -2.09
C ASN A 61 -3.81 11.44 -2.24
N LEU A 62 -4.22 10.76 -1.18
CA LEU A 62 -5.31 9.80 -1.20
C LEU A 62 -6.67 10.36 -0.76
N TYR A 63 -6.73 11.55 -0.21
CA TYR A 63 -8.02 12.14 0.22
C TYR A 63 -9.02 12.24 -0.93
N ARG A 64 -8.58 12.66 -2.11
CA ARG A 64 -9.45 12.74 -3.29
C ARG A 64 -9.98 11.37 -3.72
N PHE A 65 -9.14 10.34 -3.61
CA PHE A 65 -9.57 8.98 -3.88
C PHE A 65 -10.66 8.53 -2.90
N PHE A 66 -10.45 8.74 -1.61
CA PHE A 66 -11.40 8.32 -0.59
C PHE A 66 -12.67 9.18 -0.53
N ASP A 67 -12.63 10.43 -0.99
CA ASP A 67 -13.86 11.21 -1.20
C ASP A 67 -14.80 10.51 -2.17
N LYS A 68 -14.24 9.87 -3.17
CA LYS A 68 -15.01 9.17 -4.21
C LYS A 68 -15.31 7.71 -3.82
N PHE A 69 -14.38 7.06 -3.13
CA PHE A 69 -14.47 5.64 -2.77
C PHE A 69 -14.20 5.43 -1.27
N PRO A 70 -15.07 5.92 -0.38
CA PRO A 70 -14.79 5.92 1.07
C PRO A 70 -14.73 4.53 1.71
N ASN A 71 -15.30 3.52 1.07
CA ASN A 71 -15.36 2.16 1.61
C ASN A 71 -14.27 1.23 1.07
N VAL A 72 -13.46 1.71 0.14
CA VAL A 72 -12.38 0.91 -0.43
C VAL A 72 -11.20 0.82 0.54
N ILE A 73 -10.58 -0.35 0.63
CA ILE A 73 -9.40 -0.58 1.44
C ILE A 73 -8.26 -0.95 0.50
N LEU A 74 -7.22 -0.11 0.48
CA LEU A 74 -6.06 -0.29 -0.39
C LEU A 74 -5.04 -1.20 0.30
N ASP A 75 -4.44 -2.10 -0.46
CA ASP A 75 -3.40 -3.01 0.00
C ASP A 75 -2.15 -2.82 -0.85
N GLY A 76 -1.04 -2.55 -0.21
CA GLY A 76 0.19 -2.25 -0.91
C GLY A 76 1.42 -2.27 -0.01
N GLU A 77 2.44 -1.58 -0.48
CA GLU A 77 3.76 -1.56 0.13
C GLU A 77 4.24 -0.11 0.27
N LEU A 78 4.81 0.23 1.41
CA LEU A 78 5.62 1.45 1.54
C LEU A 78 7.00 1.12 1.02
N TYR A 79 7.42 1.79 -0.05
CA TYR A 79 8.56 1.38 -0.85
C TYR A 79 9.09 2.55 -1.66
N ASN A 80 10.33 2.45 -2.10
CA ASN A 80 10.89 3.31 -3.12
C ASN A 80 11.93 2.49 -3.91
N HIS A 81 11.73 2.39 -5.22
CA HIS A 81 12.59 1.56 -6.05
C HIS A 81 14.06 2.02 -6.05
N ASP A 82 14.28 3.31 -5.94
CA ASP A 82 15.65 3.87 -5.87
C ASP A 82 16.35 3.51 -4.56
N LEU A 83 15.58 3.08 -3.54
CA LEU A 83 16.07 2.64 -2.24
C LEU A 83 15.90 1.14 -2.01
N LYS A 84 15.83 0.36 -3.07
CA LYS A 84 15.52 -1.09 -2.99
C LYS A 84 16.51 -1.89 -2.15
N ASN A 85 17.73 -1.40 -1.97
CA ASN A 85 18.76 -2.03 -1.14
C ASN A 85 18.85 -1.39 0.25
N ASP A 86 17.96 -0.45 0.58
CA ASP A 86 17.94 0.27 1.85
C ASP A 86 16.56 0.22 2.50
N PHE A 87 16.06 -0.98 2.65
CA PHE A 87 14.77 -1.28 3.30
C PHE A 87 14.68 -0.70 4.71
N GLU A 88 15.79 -0.73 5.47
CA GLU A 88 15.80 -0.23 6.84
C GLU A 88 15.56 1.26 6.93
N LYS A 89 15.94 2.03 5.91
CA LYS A 89 15.66 3.45 5.85
C LYS A 89 14.16 3.73 5.81
N ILE A 90 13.43 3.01 4.98
CA ILE A 90 11.97 3.11 4.89
C ILE A 90 11.34 2.78 6.23
N ILE A 91 11.73 1.66 6.86
CA ILE A 91 11.21 1.25 8.17
C ILE A 91 11.48 2.32 9.22
N SER A 92 12.70 2.86 9.28
CA SER A 92 13.07 3.86 10.29
C SER A 92 12.20 5.11 10.19
N LEU A 93 11.87 5.54 8.97
CA LEU A 93 11.03 6.72 8.74
C LEU A 93 9.57 6.49 9.13
N VAL A 94 8.98 5.37 8.71
CA VAL A 94 7.54 5.12 8.90
C VAL A 94 7.18 4.64 10.31
N ARG A 95 8.15 4.17 11.07
CA ARG A 95 7.96 3.79 12.48
C ARG A 95 7.85 4.96 13.44
N LYS A 96 8.26 6.15 13.04
CA LYS A 96 8.28 7.31 13.92
C LYS A 96 6.86 7.69 14.33
N THR A 97 6.58 7.66 15.61
CA THR A 97 5.26 8.02 16.17
C THR A 97 5.14 9.52 16.46
N LYS A 98 6.29 10.19 16.66
CA LYS A 98 6.38 11.63 16.88
C LYS A 98 7.46 12.21 15.96
N PRO A 99 7.21 12.24 14.64
CA PRO A 99 8.21 12.68 13.69
C PRO A 99 8.49 14.18 13.88
N LYS A 100 9.76 14.54 13.78
CA LYS A 100 10.20 15.95 13.73
C LYS A 100 9.97 16.49 12.31
N PRO A 101 9.99 17.82 12.11
CA PRO A 101 9.82 18.40 10.78
C PRO A 101 10.78 17.84 9.73
N GLU A 102 12.05 17.64 10.08
CA GLU A 102 13.04 17.02 9.17
C GLU A 102 12.71 15.57 8.82
N ASP A 103 12.12 14.80 9.75
CA ASP A 103 11.67 13.43 9.48
C ASP A 103 10.52 13.40 8.49
N ARG A 104 9.63 14.39 8.57
CA ARG A 104 8.48 14.51 7.65
C ARG A 104 8.94 14.87 6.24
N VAL A 105 9.90 15.79 6.13
CA VAL A 105 10.49 16.17 4.85
C VAL A 105 11.18 14.95 4.20
N GLU A 106 11.99 14.23 4.97
CA GLU A 106 12.69 13.05 4.48
C GLU A 106 11.72 11.96 4.01
N SER A 107 10.66 11.69 4.78
CA SER A 107 9.62 10.74 4.38
C SER A 107 8.92 11.19 3.10
N SER A 108 8.61 12.47 2.97
CA SER A 108 7.93 12.99 1.77
C SER A 108 8.76 12.84 0.50
N GLU A 109 10.08 12.82 0.62
CA GLU A 109 11.00 12.64 -0.50
C GLU A 109 11.27 11.18 -0.82
N MET A 110 11.23 10.30 0.18
CA MET A 110 11.71 8.92 0.07
C MET A 110 10.63 7.86 0.08
N VAL A 111 9.56 8.04 0.85
CA VAL A 111 8.55 7.00 1.04
C VAL A 111 7.42 7.15 0.03
N GLN A 112 7.15 6.08 -0.71
CA GLN A 112 6.07 5.99 -1.68
C GLN A 112 5.13 4.86 -1.28
N PHE A 113 3.86 4.95 -1.68
CA PHE A 113 2.90 3.86 -1.55
C PHE A 113 2.71 3.19 -2.92
N HIS A 114 3.02 1.91 -2.99
CA HIS A 114 2.87 1.09 -4.19
C HIS A 114 1.70 0.13 -3.97
N CYS A 115 0.58 0.41 -4.62
CA CYS A 115 -0.65 -0.36 -4.46
C CYS A 115 -0.69 -1.53 -5.44
N TYR A 116 -0.97 -2.72 -4.94
CA TYR A 116 -1.06 -3.93 -5.76
C TYR A 116 -2.39 -4.67 -5.61
N ASP A 117 -3.27 -4.26 -4.70
CA ASP A 117 -4.58 -4.88 -4.52
C ASP A 117 -5.54 -3.96 -3.76
N ILE A 118 -6.79 -4.37 -3.67
CA ILE A 118 -7.76 -3.87 -2.70
C ILE A 118 -8.29 -5.05 -1.90
N ILE A 119 -8.76 -4.80 -0.68
CA ILE A 119 -9.35 -5.84 0.15
C ILE A 119 -10.85 -5.90 -0.12
N ASP A 120 -11.26 -6.80 -1.00
CA ASP A 120 -12.66 -7.06 -1.34
C ASP A 120 -12.85 -8.54 -1.61
N GLU A 121 -13.50 -9.23 -0.67
CA GLU A 121 -13.72 -10.67 -0.74
C GLU A 121 -14.74 -11.09 -1.81
N LYS A 122 -15.50 -10.14 -2.34
CA LYS A 122 -16.55 -10.40 -3.34
C LYS A 122 -16.04 -10.33 -4.78
N LEU A 123 -14.90 -9.68 -5.02
CA LEU A 123 -14.35 -9.47 -6.35
C LEU A 123 -13.16 -10.41 -6.60
N PRO A 124 -13.06 -11.05 -7.78
CA PRO A 124 -11.87 -11.78 -8.18
C PRO A 124 -10.71 -10.80 -8.45
N PHE A 125 -9.48 -11.33 -8.49
CA PHE A 125 -8.27 -10.51 -8.58
C PHE A 125 -8.22 -9.64 -9.85
N ASP A 126 -8.65 -10.18 -10.99
CA ASP A 126 -8.65 -9.43 -12.25
C ASP A 126 -9.49 -8.14 -12.15
N GLN A 127 -10.64 -8.21 -11.48
CA GLN A 127 -11.50 -7.04 -11.27
C GLN A 127 -10.92 -6.09 -10.22
N ARG A 128 -10.29 -6.63 -9.18
CA ARG A 128 -9.63 -5.80 -8.16
C ARG A 128 -8.49 -5.00 -8.74
N ILE A 129 -7.62 -5.62 -9.54
CA ILE A 129 -6.47 -4.92 -10.13
C ILE A 129 -6.90 -3.93 -11.23
N GLU A 130 -7.95 -4.23 -11.97
CA GLU A 130 -8.52 -3.28 -12.92
C GLU A 130 -9.00 -2.01 -12.21
N PHE A 131 -9.69 -2.15 -11.09
CA PHE A 131 -10.12 -1.02 -10.26
C PHE A 131 -8.92 -0.20 -9.80
N VAL A 132 -7.86 -0.83 -9.30
CA VAL A 132 -6.62 -0.15 -8.89
C VAL A 132 -6.03 0.65 -10.05
N ASN A 133 -5.90 0.02 -11.22
CA ASN A 133 -5.32 0.66 -12.40
C ASN A 133 -6.12 1.89 -12.85
N GLN A 134 -7.45 1.84 -12.76
CA GLN A 134 -8.31 2.94 -13.20
C GLN A 134 -8.42 4.07 -12.18
N SER A 135 -8.40 3.75 -10.89
CA SER A 135 -8.76 4.71 -9.84
C SER A 135 -7.57 5.40 -9.18
N LEU A 136 -6.38 4.79 -9.20
CA LEU A 136 -5.19 5.34 -8.55
C LEU A 136 -4.25 6.07 -9.51
N MET A 137 -4.58 6.12 -10.79
CA MET A 137 -3.76 6.81 -11.78
C MET A 137 -3.75 8.32 -11.51
N LEU A 138 -2.56 8.94 -11.58
CA LEU A 138 -2.37 10.39 -11.48
C LEU A 138 -2.76 11.02 -10.13
N LEU A 139 -2.63 10.29 -9.04
CA LEU A 139 -2.90 10.82 -7.69
C LEU A 139 -1.70 11.56 -7.06
N GLY A 140 -0.56 11.60 -7.73
CA GLY A 140 0.66 12.25 -7.23
C GLY A 140 1.87 11.33 -7.29
N ASP A 141 3.05 11.92 -7.09
CA ASP A 141 4.32 11.20 -7.23
C ASP A 141 4.57 10.17 -6.12
N SER A 142 3.83 10.25 -5.01
CA SER A 142 3.97 9.31 -3.90
C SER A 142 3.08 8.07 -4.04
N ILE A 143 2.18 8.03 -5.03
CA ILE A 143 1.25 6.92 -5.25
C ILE A 143 1.59 6.22 -6.55
N HIS A 144 1.87 4.92 -6.47
CA HIS A 144 2.24 4.08 -7.61
C HIS A 144 1.34 2.86 -7.69
N ILE A 145 1.21 2.32 -8.90
CA ILE A 145 0.49 1.06 -9.16
C ILE A 145 1.53 0.00 -9.52
N VAL A 146 1.43 -1.16 -8.89
CA VAL A 146 2.32 -2.29 -9.14
C VAL A 146 1.92 -3.08 -10.38
#